data_4ebe60041b8b420b78383c41b2ce27ec
#
_entry.id   4ebe60041b8b420b78383c41b2ce27ec
#
_cell.length_a   1.000
_cell.length_b   1.000
_cell.length_c   1.000
_cell.angle_alpha   90.00
_cell.angle_beta   90.00
_cell.angle_gamma   90.00
#
_symmetry.space_group_name_H-M   'P 1'
#
loop_
_entity.id
_entity.type
_entity.pdbx_description
1 polymer ?
#
loop_
_entity_poly.entity_id
_entity_poly.type
_entity_poly.pdbx_seq_one_letter_code
_entity_poly.pdbx_strand_id
1 'polypeptide(L)'
;MRKKEFVSLLKTAFTALAILPFSLVMTPFIRRKHINSHDFFCLGVDFERYPQETLEMVKELGVSRILVRFKLWEMEKLPQLKQFLMACKEKKVTLKIMQDRENIEDAALFENNLRTIFQELSGLVELFEIGTTINRAKWGFFSVDEYNRFFQIAYDLKEKEFPHAKLLGSGVIDFEYHFTAHTLFNLSKYRYDGVAALLYVDRRGAPENLQMGFDLSDKIALLSTMTWLSPKSKHALHITETNWPITGTAPYAPTSEYECVSEELYACFMLRYYLLSLASQQVDSLSWHQLIAPGYGLVDSREGLRKREAFEVYKTMLRQLARAQFLRLDIKRGYYICQFLVDEELLQVHWSLTPTTLHAMPNFEATSHTGQPLSDPILSVGEAPIYIKIKDERAQ
;
A
#
# COMPACT_ATOMS: atom_id res chain seq x y z
N MET A 1 24.95 -16.61 -13.62
CA MET A 1 23.94 -17.09 -12.66
C MET A 1 24.48 -18.35 -11.96
N ARG A 2 24.50 -18.36 -10.62
CA ARG A 2 24.97 -19.54 -9.86
C ARG A 2 23.95 -20.68 -9.98
N LYS A 3 24.39 -21.95 -9.89
CA LYS A 3 23.51 -23.14 -10.01
C LYS A 3 22.29 -23.07 -9.06
N LYS A 4 22.48 -22.56 -7.85
CA LYS A 4 21.40 -22.39 -6.86
C LYS A 4 20.33 -21.38 -7.29
N GLU A 5 20.74 -20.26 -7.91
CA GLU A 5 19.82 -19.22 -8.42
C GLU A 5 18.98 -19.77 -9.57
N PHE A 6 19.60 -20.54 -10.47
CA PHE A 6 18.88 -21.18 -11.58
C PHE A 6 17.83 -22.17 -11.09
N VAL A 7 18.17 -23.01 -10.11
CA VAL A 7 17.21 -23.95 -9.50
C VAL A 7 16.05 -23.20 -8.84
N SER A 8 16.32 -22.11 -8.14
CA SER A 8 15.28 -21.27 -7.54
C SER A 8 14.37 -20.64 -8.59
N LEU A 9 14.93 -20.17 -9.72
CA LEU A 9 14.14 -19.65 -10.84
C LEU A 9 13.21 -20.72 -11.43
N LEU A 10 13.71 -21.94 -11.63
CA LEU A 10 12.89 -23.05 -12.11
C LEU A 10 11.75 -23.38 -11.13
N LYS A 11 12.03 -23.39 -9.83
CA LYS A 11 10.99 -23.58 -8.81
C LYS A 11 9.93 -22.47 -8.87
N THR A 12 10.38 -21.20 -9.03
CA THR A 12 9.46 -20.05 -9.16
C THR A 12 8.55 -20.22 -10.38
N ALA A 13 9.11 -20.55 -11.54
CA ALA A 13 8.34 -20.78 -12.77
C ALA A 13 7.35 -21.94 -12.62
N PHE A 14 7.81 -23.08 -12.08
CA PHE A 14 6.96 -24.26 -11.90
C PHE A 14 5.82 -23.97 -10.91
N THR A 15 6.12 -23.33 -9.77
CA THR A 15 5.10 -22.96 -8.78
C THR A 15 4.06 -22.02 -9.39
N ALA A 16 4.51 -21.03 -10.16
CA ALA A 16 3.59 -20.10 -10.82
C ALA A 16 2.69 -20.82 -11.84
N LEU A 17 3.24 -21.70 -12.68
CA LEU A 17 2.48 -22.48 -13.64
C LEU A 17 1.43 -23.40 -12.97
N ALA A 18 1.74 -23.96 -11.81
CA ALA A 18 0.81 -24.80 -11.07
C ALA A 18 -0.28 -23.98 -10.37
N ILE A 19 0.08 -22.87 -9.75
CA ILE A 19 -0.81 -22.11 -8.85
C ILE A 19 -1.68 -21.11 -9.61
N LEU A 20 -1.18 -20.48 -10.69
CA LEU A 20 -1.90 -19.44 -11.40
C LEU A 20 -3.26 -19.90 -11.97
N PRO A 21 -3.35 -21.02 -12.73
CA PRO A 21 -4.64 -21.46 -13.28
C PRO A 21 -5.67 -21.75 -12.18
N PHE A 22 -5.22 -22.39 -11.10
CA PHE A 22 -6.08 -22.68 -9.96
C PHE A 22 -6.53 -21.40 -9.25
N SER A 23 -5.62 -20.45 -9.06
CA SER A 23 -5.96 -19.15 -8.47
C SER A 23 -6.97 -18.38 -9.31
N LEU A 24 -6.81 -18.34 -10.64
CA LEU A 24 -7.76 -17.67 -11.54
C LEU A 24 -9.17 -18.27 -11.45
N VAL A 25 -9.27 -19.60 -11.42
CA VAL A 25 -10.55 -20.30 -11.24
C VAL A 25 -11.18 -19.99 -9.88
N MET A 26 -10.37 -19.89 -8.83
CA MET A 26 -10.86 -19.68 -7.46
C MET A 26 -11.19 -18.21 -7.15
N THR A 27 -10.63 -17.25 -7.90
CA THR A 27 -10.82 -15.81 -7.64
C THR A 27 -12.28 -15.39 -7.46
N PRO A 28 -13.25 -15.82 -8.27
CA PRO A 28 -14.66 -15.45 -8.09
C PRO A 28 -15.29 -15.98 -6.78
N PHE A 29 -14.70 -17.01 -6.17
CA PHE A 29 -15.23 -17.67 -4.97
C PHE A 29 -14.61 -17.14 -3.68
N ILE A 30 -13.59 -16.29 -3.77
CA ILE A 30 -12.95 -15.73 -2.57
C ILE A 30 -13.88 -14.71 -1.92
N ARG A 31 -14.12 -14.90 -0.63
CA ARG A 31 -14.98 -14.03 0.15
C ARG A 31 -14.37 -12.64 0.27
N ARG A 32 -15.17 -11.63 -0.01
CA ARG A 32 -14.85 -10.25 0.33
C ARG A 32 -14.90 -10.07 1.85
N LYS A 33 -13.99 -9.25 2.37
CA LYS A 33 -13.92 -8.94 3.79
C LYS A 33 -14.70 -7.65 4.06
N HIS A 34 -15.21 -7.50 5.27
CA HIS A 34 -15.58 -6.18 5.74
C HIS A 34 -14.30 -5.44 6.14
N ILE A 35 -13.89 -4.45 5.34
CA ILE A 35 -12.70 -3.66 5.61
C ILE A 35 -13.05 -2.50 6.55
N ASN A 36 -12.30 -2.40 7.64
CA ASN A 36 -12.37 -1.22 8.50
C ASN A 36 -11.65 -0.05 7.80
N SER A 37 -12.40 0.90 7.29
CA SER A 37 -11.83 2.04 6.56
C SER A 37 -10.84 2.85 7.40
N HIS A 38 -11.03 2.95 8.72
CA HIS A 38 -10.10 3.64 9.60
C HIS A 38 -8.70 3.01 9.61
N ASP A 39 -8.60 1.70 9.52
CA ASP A 39 -7.33 0.96 9.53
C ASP A 39 -6.76 0.73 8.14
N PHE A 40 -7.55 0.97 7.10
CA PHE A 40 -7.17 0.75 5.71
C PHE A 40 -6.14 1.78 5.22
N PHE A 41 -6.34 3.07 5.55
CA PHE A 41 -5.47 4.14 5.08
C PHE A 41 -4.17 4.18 5.87
N CYS A 42 -3.06 3.97 5.18
CA CYS A 42 -1.72 3.99 5.72
C CYS A 42 -0.84 4.97 4.94
N LEU A 43 0.11 5.61 5.61
CA LEU A 43 1.04 6.56 4.99
C LEU A 43 2.47 6.18 5.32
N GLY A 44 3.32 6.05 4.30
CA GLY A 44 4.76 5.90 4.46
C GLY A 44 5.39 7.18 4.97
N VAL A 45 6.19 7.11 6.03
CA VAL A 45 6.88 8.26 6.62
C VAL A 45 8.34 7.94 6.88
N ASP A 46 9.14 8.99 6.95
CA ASP A 46 10.57 8.93 7.24
C ASP A 46 10.84 9.52 8.63
N PHE A 47 11.60 8.82 9.46
CA PHE A 47 11.98 9.28 10.80
C PHE A 47 13.35 9.98 10.82
N GLU A 48 14.14 9.88 9.75
CA GLU A 48 15.49 10.41 9.66
C GLU A 48 15.49 11.87 9.19
N ARG A 49 14.67 12.17 8.19
CA ARG A 49 14.58 13.50 7.58
C ARG A 49 13.31 14.20 8.03
N TYR A 50 13.44 15.40 8.54
CA TYR A 50 12.29 16.22 8.96
C TYR A 50 11.38 15.53 9.99
N PRO A 51 11.92 14.90 11.10
CA PRO A 51 11.09 14.12 12.01
C PRO A 51 9.99 14.94 12.70
N GLN A 52 10.25 16.19 13.06
CA GLN A 52 9.26 17.06 13.73
C GLN A 52 8.15 17.46 12.76
N GLU A 53 8.51 17.92 11.58
CA GLU A 53 7.55 18.29 10.52
C GLU A 53 6.73 17.08 10.06
N THR A 54 7.34 15.90 10.03
CA THR A 54 6.63 14.63 9.77
C THR A 54 5.57 14.37 10.82
N LEU A 55 5.89 14.52 12.11
CA LEU A 55 4.94 14.34 13.21
C LEU A 55 3.78 15.34 13.13
N GLU A 56 4.08 16.61 12.84
CA GLU A 56 3.06 17.67 12.68
C GLU A 56 2.11 17.36 11.52
N MET A 57 2.66 16.98 10.36
CA MET A 57 1.85 16.64 9.18
C MET A 57 1.04 15.36 9.37
N VAL A 58 1.58 14.33 10.01
CA VAL A 58 0.84 13.11 10.39
C VAL A 58 -0.34 13.43 11.31
N LYS A 59 -0.15 14.35 12.25
CA LYS A 59 -1.22 14.85 13.12
C LYS A 59 -2.26 15.66 12.33
N GLU A 60 -1.81 16.57 11.45
CA GLU A 60 -2.68 17.39 10.60
C GLU A 60 -3.54 16.54 9.66
N LEU A 61 -2.97 15.50 9.05
CA LEU A 61 -3.68 14.56 8.19
C LEU A 61 -4.68 13.69 8.95
N GLY A 62 -4.45 13.44 10.23
CA GLY A 62 -5.31 12.57 11.04
C GLY A 62 -5.22 11.09 10.67
N VAL A 63 -4.18 10.67 9.93
CA VAL A 63 -4.00 9.27 9.55
C VAL A 63 -3.82 8.38 10.79
N SER A 64 -4.47 7.22 10.81
CA SER A 64 -4.45 6.29 11.94
C SER A 64 -3.29 5.29 11.89
N ARG A 65 -2.80 5.00 10.68
CA ARG A 65 -1.74 4.02 10.45
C ARG A 65 -0.59 4.64 9.66
N ILE A 66 0.65 4.36 10.11
CA ILE A 66 1.86 4.77 9.40
C ILE A 66 2.74 3.56 9.09
N LEU A 67 3.51 3.66 8.03
CA LEU A 67 4.56 2.72 7.69
C LEU A 67 5.91 3.43 7.76
N VAL A 68 6.83 2.88 8.57
CA VAL A 68 8.19 3.39 8.71
C VAL A 68 9.17 2.36 8.18
N ARG A 69 10.19 2.80 7.45
CA ARG A 69 11.27 1.92 6.96
C ARG A 69 12.46 2.01 7.89
N PHE A 70 13.05 0.85 8.20
CA PHE A 70 14.29 0.74 8.96
C PHE A 70 15.30 -0.16 8.24
N LYS A 71 16.53 0.27 8.20
CA LYS A 71 17.61 -0.37 7.45
C LYS A 71 18.50 -1.17 8.40
N LEU A 72 18.67 -2.47 8.18
CA LEU A 72 19.50 -3.33 9.03
C LEU A 72 20.97 -2.93 9.09
N TRP A 73 21.46 -2.22 8.07
CA TRP A 73 22.85 -1.71 8.04
C TRP A 73 23.02 -0.35 8.74
N GLU A 74 21.97 0.15 9.40
CA GLU A 74 21.97 1.40 10.17
C GLU A 74 21.41 1.17 11.59
N MET A 75 21.83 0.06 12.23
CA MET A 75 21.36 -0.32 13.58
C MET A 75 21.65 0.75 14.63
N GLU A 76 22.66 1.60 14.44
CA GLU A 76 22.97 2.74 15.30
C GLU A 76 21.84 3.77 15.36
N LYS A 77 20.94 3.80 14.38
CA LYS A 77 19.76 4.68 14.34
C LYS A 77 18.53 4.13 15.07
N LEU A 78 18.60 2.90 15.61
CA LEU A 78 17.47 2.28 16.32
C LEU A 78 16.96 3.13 17.50
N PRO A 79 17.79 3.79 18.31
CA PRO A 79 17.33 4.69 19.36
C PRO A 79 16.53 5.90 18.82
N GLN A 80 16.95 6.48 17.67
CA GLN A 80 16.25 7.57 17.01
C GLN A 80 14.87 7.11 16.49
N LEU A 81 14.81 5.94 15.86
CA LEU A 81 13.56 5.32 15.45
C LEU A 81 12.62 5.12 16.64
N LYS A 82 13.12 4.53 17.74
CA LYS A 82 12.32 4.31 18.96
C LYS A 82 11.73 5.61 19.48
N GLN A 83 12.52 6.68 19.56
CA GLN A 83 12.06 8.00 19.99
C GLN A 83 10.95 8.54 19.08
N PHE A 84 11.11 8.42 17.75
CA PHE A 84 10.09 8.82 16.78
C PHE A 84 8.80 8.01 16.96
N LEU A 85 8.88 6.69 17.11
CA LEU A 85 7.72 5.82 17.31
C LEU A 85 7.00 6.10 18.65
N MET A 86 7.72 6.45 19.70
CA MET A 86 7.12 6.88 20.97
C MET A 86 6.29 8.17 20.81
N ALA A 87 6.72 9.10 19.94
CA ALA A 87 5.93 10.28 19.60
C ALA A 87 4.69 9.94 18.76
N CYS A 88 4.69 8.79 18.07
CA CYS A 88 3.58 8.26 17.27
C CYS A 88 2.74 7.19 18.02
N LYS A 89 2.82 7.06 19.33
CA LYS A 89 2.20 5.96 20.11
C LYS A 89 0.69 5.74 19.87
N GLU A 90 -0.02 6.78 19.45
CA GLU A 90 -1.45 6.72 19.12
C GLU A 90 -1.72 6.14 17.71
N LYS A 91 -0.67 5.89 16.93
CA LYS A 91 -0.78 5.36 15.57
C LYS A 91 -0.49 3.87 15.53
N LYS A 92 -1.17 3.15 14.65
CA LYS A 92 -0.79 1.79 14.31
C LYS A 92 0.44 1.84 13.40
N VAL A 93 1.51 1.18 13.81
CA VAL A 93 2.79 1.23 13.10
C VAL A 93 3.04 -0.09 12.37
N THR A 94 3.36 0.01 11.09
CA THR A 94 4.00 -1.05 10.33
C THR A 94 5.47 -0.68 10.17
N LEU A 95 6.39 -1.51 10.65
CA LEU A 95 7.82 -1.33 10.47
C LEU A 95 8.32 -2.24 9.35
N LYS A 96 8.76 -1.63 8.25
CA LYS A 96 9.39 -2.32 7.12
C LYS A 96 10.89 -2.44 7.39
N ILE A 97 11.36 -3.66 7.66
CA ILE A 97 12.77 -3.98 7.92
C ILE A 97 13.45 -4.28 6.59
N MET A 98 14.32 -3.37 6.18
CA MET A 98 15.05 -3.46 4.92
C MET A 98 16.36 -4.21 5.12
N GLN A 99 16.59 -5.19 4.26
CA GLN A 99 17.78 -6.03 4.24
C GLN A 99 18.89 -5.44 3.39
N ASP A 100 20.10 -5.85 3.69
CA ASP A 100 21.28 -5.72 2.84
C ASP A 100 21.94 -7.09 2.61
N ARG A 101 23.01 -7.13 1.84
CA ARG A 101 23.65 -8.39 1.50
C ARG A 101 24.32 -9.04 2.69
N GLU A 102 24.89 -8.27 3.60
CA GLU A 102 25.58 -8.77 4.80
C GLU A 102 24.61 -9.52 5.70
N ASN A 103 23.46 -8.91 6.03
CA ASN A 103 22.42 -9.55 6.85
C ASN A 103 21.75 -10.76 6.16
N ILE A 104 21.76 -10.84 4.82
CA ILE A 104 21.26 -12.02 4.10
C ILE A 104 22.25 -13.20 4.17
N GLU A 105 23.55 -12.91 4.11
CA GLU A 105 24.61 -13.93 4.13
C GLU A 105 24.96 -14.40 5.53
N ASP A 106 24.92 -13.52 6.53
CA ASP A 106 25.18 -13.83 7.93
C ASP A 106 23.89 -13.98 8.73
N ALA A 107 23.45 -15.24 8.88
CA ALA A 107 22.25 -15.58 9.63
C ALA A 107 22.29 -15.17 11.10
N ALA A 108 23.48 -15.22 11.73
CA ALA A 108 23.65 -14.86 13.14
C ALA A 108 23.57 -13.34 13.32
N LEU A 109 24.18 -12.57 12.43
CA LEU A 109 24.07 -11.11 12.41
C LEU A 109 22.60 -10.68 12.26
N PHE A 110 21.91 -11.25 11.28
CA PHE A 110 20.48 -10.95 11.05
C PHE A 110 19.61 -11.29 12.26
N GLU A 111 19.77 -12.48 12.82
CA GLU A 111 19.01 -12.90 14.01
C GLU A 111 19.24 -11.97 15.20
N ASN A 112 20.51 -11.57 15.45
CA ASN A 112 20.84 -10.66 16.54
C ASN A 112 20.28 -9.25 16.33
N ASN A 113 20.40 -8.70 15.12
CA ASN A 113 19.81 -7.39 14.78
C ASN A 113 18.30 -7.42 14.95
N LEU A 114 17.64 -8.46 14.45
CA LEU A 114 16.19 -8.60 14.53
C LEU A 114 15.71 -8.79 15.99
N ARG A 115 16.46 -9.56 16.81
CA ARG A 115 16.18 -9.72 18.24
C ARG A 115 16.22 -8.37 18.95
N THR A 116 17.22 -7.56 18.67
CA THR A 116 17.35 -6.20 19.23
C THR A 116 16.16 -5.33 18.81
N ILE A 117 15.77 -5.36 17.53
CA ILE A 117 14.62 -4.62 17.03
C ILE A 117 13.33 -5.05 17.76
N PHE A 118 13.09 -6.34 17.90
CA PHE A 118 11.88 -6.84 18.57
C PHE A 118 11.88 -6.48 20.07
N GLN A 119 13.02 -6.59 20.76
CA GLN A 119 13.14 -6.20 22.16
C GLN A 119 12.81 -4.73 22.39
N GLU A 120 13.31 -3.86 21.52
CA GLU A 120 13.17 -2.41 21.66
C GLU A 120 11.80 -1.87 21.20
N LEU A 121 11.16 -2.53 20.21
CA LEU A 121 10.04 -1.95 19.48
C LEU A 121 8.73 -2.75 19.52
N SER A 122 8.68 -3.97 20.09
CA SER A 122 7.46 -4.81 20.05
C SER A 122 6.24 -4.19 20.73
N GLY A 123 6.42 -3.26 21.66
CA GLY A 123 5.33 -2.48 22.28
C GLY A 123 4.87 -1.26 21.46
N LEU A 124 5.60 -0.90 20.40
CA LEU A 124 5.36 0.28 19.56
C LEU A 124 4.94 -0.07 18.14
N VAL A 125 5.24 -1.28 17.68
CA VAL A 125 5.01 -1.76 16.32
C VAL A 125 3.95 -2.85 16.30
N GLU A 126 2.93 -2.67 15.46
CA GLU A 126 1.87 -3.66 15.26
C GLU A 126 2.28 -4.76 14.28
N LEU A 127 2.92 -4.38 13.17
CA LEU A 127 3.28 -5.28 12.08
C LEU A 127 4.75 -5.06 11.68
N PHE A 128 5.51 -6.14 11.57
CA PHE A 128 6.89 -6.12 11.09
C PHE A 128 6.94 -6.72 9.68
N GLU A 129 7.22 -5.92 8.66
CA GLU A 129 7.46 -6.41 7.29
C GLU A 129 8.93 -6.83 7.18
N ILE A 130 9.17 -8.13 6.96
CA ILE A 130 10.51 -8.72 6.94
C ILE A 130 11.02 -8.81 5.51
N GLY A 131 11.96 -7.95 5.17
CA GLY A 131 12.49 -7.81 3.83
C GLY A 131 11.57 -7.07 2.87
N THR A 132 12.12 -6.49 1.84
CA THR A 132 11.38 -5.73 0.83
C THR A 132 11.97 -5.95 -0.55
N THR A 133 11.15 -5.78 -1.60
CA THR A 133 11.58 -5.80 -3.01
C THR A 133 12.40 -7.05 -3.35
N ILE A 134 11.93 -8.21 -2.88
CA ILE A 134 12.67 -9.49 -2.89
C ILE A 134 12.97 -10.01 -4.29
N ASN A 135 12.28 -9.52 -5.30
CA ASN A 135 12.42 -9.87 -6.70
C ASN A 135 13.36 -8.92 -7.48
N ARG A 136 14.15 -8.11 -6.78
CA ARG A 136 15.16 -7.21 -7.39
C ARG A 136 16.52 -7.40 -6.74
N ALA A 137 17.46 -7.98 -7.49
CA ALA A 137 18.81 -8.29 -7.00
C ALA A 137 19.57 -7.08 -6.40
N LYS A 138 19.28 -5.87 -6.86
CA LYS A 138 19.85 -4.64 -6.30
C LYS A 138 19.54 -4.41 -4.81
N TRP A 139 18.51 -5.10 -4.29
CA TRP A 139 18.12 -5.05 -2.89
C TRP A 139 18.66 -6.23 -2.06
N GLY A 140 19.59 -6.99 -2.64
CA GLY A 140 20.38 -7.98 -1.92
C GLY A 140 19.98 -9.43 -2.15
N PHE A 141 18.70 -9.76 -2.39
CA PHE A 141 18.28 -11.13 -2.69
C PHE A 141 18.56 -11.51 -4.14
N PHE A 142 19.25 -12.62 -4.35
CA PHE A 142 19.51 -13.17 -5.69
C PHE A 142 18.53 -14.30 -6.05
N SER A 143 17.73 -14.76 -5.09
CA SER A 143 16.72 -15.78 -5.33
C SER A 143 15.63 -15.78 -4.25
N VAL A 144 14.46 -16.31 -4.58
CA VAL A 144 13.35 -16.50 -3.62
C VAL A 144 13.76 -17.48 -2.50
N ASP A 145 14.58 -18.48 -2.81
CA ASP A 145 15.06 -19.42 -1.79
C ASP A 145 15.96 -18.72 -0.73
N GLU A 146 16.69 -17.64 -1.10
CA GLU A 146 17.40 -16.82 -0.11
C GLU A 146 16.44 -16.08 0.80
N TYR A 147 15.41 -15.46 0.22
CA TYR A 147 14.38 -14.81 1.00
C TYR A 147 13.63 -15.79 1.92
N ASN A 148 13.28 -16.97 1.43
CA ASN A 148 12.59 -17.97 2.23
C ASN A 148 13.42 -18.39 3.46
N ARG A 149 14.75 -18.51 3.34
CA ARG A 149 15.64 -18.78 4.48
C ARG A 149 15.71 -17.59 5.42
N PHE A 150 15.84 -16.38 4.90
CA PHE A 150 15.87 -15.14 5.67
C PHE A 150 14.58 -14.98 6.49
N PHE A 151 13.41 -15.17 5.88
CA PHE A 151 12.14 -15.10 6.58
C PHE A 151 11.96 -16.24 7.59
N GLN A 152 12.50 -17.45 7.32
CA GLN A 152 12.46 -18.56 8.27
C GLN A 152 13.18 -18.21 9.58
N ILE A 153 14.34 -17.53 9.51
CA ILE A 153 15.08 -17.08 10.70
C ILE A 153 14.20 -16.13 11.54
N ALA A 154 13.58 -15.15 10.88
CA ALA A 154 12.69 -14.21 11.55
C ALA A 154 11.48 -14.91 12.21
N TYR A 155 10.90 -15.89 11.51
CA TYR A 155 9.79 -16.65 12.01
C TYR A 155 10.18 -17.52 13.22
N ASP A 156 11.31 -18.23 13.17
CA ASP A 156 11.78 -19.07 14.26
C ASP A 156 12.11 -18.24 15.51
N LEU A 157 12.77 -17.09 15.33
CA LEU A 157 13.03 -16.14 16.40
C LEU A 157 11.74 -15.62 17.03
N LYS A 158 10.76 -15.22 16.20
CA LYS A 158 9.45 -14.75 16.65
C LYS A 158 8.72 -15.85 17.45
N GLU A 159 8.63 -17.07 16.94
CA GLU A 159 7.94 -18.17 17.64
C GLU A 159 8.59 -18.51 18.99
N LYS A 160 9.91 -18.41 19.07
CA LYS A 160 10.67 -18.76 20.28
C LYS A 160 10.65 -17.68 21.36
N GLU A 161 10.83 -16.42 20.98
CA GLU A 161 11.13 -15.33 21.91
C GLU A 161 10.07 -14.20 21.88
N PHE A 162 9.36 -14.00 20.77
CA PHE A 162 8.43 -12.88 20.56
C PHE A 162 7.08 -13.32 19.98
N PRO A 163 6.33 -14.23 20.62
CA PRO A 163 5.13 -14.85 20.04
C PRO A 163 4.01 -13.86 19.67
N HIS A 164 4.02 -12.66 20.26
CA HIS A 164 3.05 -11.62 19.97
C HIS A 164 3.41 -10.75 18.76
N ALA A 165 4.67 -10.79 18.28
CA ALA A 165 5.07 -10.08 17.07
C ALA A 165 4.32 -10.63 15.85
N LYS A 166 3.82 -9.75 14.99
CA LYS A 166 3.15 -10.13 13.75
C LYS A 166 4.05 -9.82 12.57
N LEU A 167 4.30 -10.85 11.74
CA LEU A 167 5.23 -10.75 10.62
C LEU A 167 4.48 -10.68 9.29
N LEU A 168 4.77 -9.63 8.52
CA LEU A 168 4.39 -9.52 7.13
C LEU A 168 5.53 -9.99 6.23
N GLY A 169 5.20 -10.59 5.12
CA GLY A 169 6.18 -11.02 4.13
C GLY A 169 5.59 -11.15 2.76
N SER A 170 6.39 -11.62 1.93
CA SER A 170 6.60 -11.60 0.52
C SER A 170 7.33 -10.32 0.09
N GLY A 171 6.73 -9.12 0.18
CA GLY A 171 7.41 -7.86 -0.19
C GLY A 171 7.83 -7.81 -1.67
N VAL A 172 7.03 -8.40 -2.57
CA VAL A 172 7.27 -8.42 -4.02
C VAL A 172 6.85 -7.07 -4.61
N ILE A 173 7.73 -6.46 -5.39
CA ILE A 173 7.43 -5.22 -6.12
C ILE A 173 6.84 -5.53 -7.50
N ASP A 174 5.99 -4.64 -7.97
CA ASP A 174 5.23 -4.76 -9.21
C ASP A 174 4.27 -5.98 -9.19
N PHE A 175 3.59 -6.25 -10.29
CA PHE A 175 2.70 -7.41 -10.40
C PHE A 175 3.43 -8.68 -10.84
N GLU A 176 4.55 -8.99 -10.17
CA GLU A 176 5.31 -10.22 -10.42
C GLU A 176 4.81 -11.38 -9.52
N TYR A 177 3.55 -11.74 -9.68
CA TYR A 177 2.83 -12.73 -8.87
C TYR A 177 3.54 -14.09 -8.73
N HIS A 178 4.42 -14.44 -9.68
CA HIS A 178 5.17 -15.69 -9.65
C HIS A 178 6.17 -15.76 -8.49
N PHE A 179 6.74 -14.63 -8.08
CA PHE A 179 7.55 -14.56 -6.86
C PHE A 179 6.68 -14.72 -5.61
N THR A 180 5.53 -14.05 -5.57
CA THR A 180 4.55 -14.20 -4.47
C THR A 180 4.07 -15.66 -4.36
N ALA A 181 3.75 -16.30 -5.48
CA ALA A 181 3.38 -17.72 -5.50
C ALA A 181 4.48 -18.60 -4.87
N HIS A 182 5.75 -18.41 -5.24
CA HIS A 182 6.85 -19.21 -4.68
C HIS A 182 7.06 -18.95 -3.18
N THR A 183 6.86 -17.72 -2.68
CA THR A 183 6.96 -17.46 -1.23
C THR A 183 5.80 -18.07 -0.44
N LEU A 184 4.64 -18.25 -1.06
CA LEU A 184 3.43 -18.79 -0.43
C LEU A 184 3.32 -20.32 -0.55
N PHE A 185 3.86 -20.91 -1.62
CA PHE A 185 3.72 -22.34 -1.92
C PHE A 185 5.09 -23.02 -2.01
N ASN A 186 5.75 -23.15 -0.85
CA ASN A 186 7.05 -23.81 -0.69
C ASN A 186 7.05 -24.70 0.55
N LEU A 187 8.13 -25.45 0.77
CA LEU A 187 8.25 -26.44 1.86
C LEU A 187 8.81 -25.87 3.18
N SER A 188 9.13 -24.56 3.25
CA SER A 188 9.57 -23.93 4.50
C SER A 188 8.46 -23.98 5.57
N LYS A 189 8.82 -23.89 6.85
CA LYS A 189 7.85 -24.02 7.95
C LYS A 189 7.23 -22.71 8.42
N TYR A 190 7.75 -21.56 7.96
CA TYR A 190 7.25 -20.25 8.37
C TYR A 190 5.80 -20.01 7.95
N ARG A 191 5.17 -19.06 8.62
CA ARG A 191 3.86 -18.54 8.27
C ARG A 191 3.88 -17.01 8.33
N TYR A 192 3.09 -16.39 7.45
CA TYR A 192 2.84 -14.95 7.45
C TYR A 192 1.60 -14.63 8.28
N ASP A 193 1.68 -13.59 9.11
CA ASP A 193 0.48 -12.98 9.71
C ASP A 193 -0.28 -12.15 8.65
N GLY A 194 0.40 -11.65 7.63
CA GLY A 194 -0.17 -11.06 6.43
C GLY A 194 0.84 -11.04 5.28
N VAL A 195 0.34 -10.98 4.05
CA VAL A 195 1.15 -10.88 2.84
C VAL A 195 1.33 -9.42 2.48
N ALA A 196 2.59 -8.99 2.29
CA ALA A 196 2.95 -7.66 1.81
C ALA A 196 3.16 -7.67 0.30
N ALA A 197 2.65 -6.65 -0.38
CA ALA A 197 2.87 -6.39 -1.80
C ALA A 197 3.22 -4.92 -2.02
N LEU A 198 4.24 -4.65 -2.84
CA LEU A 198 4.56 -3.33 -3.35
C LEU A 198 3.90 -3.21 -4.72
N LEU A 199 2.57 -3.02 -4.72
CA LEU A 199 1.74 -3.19 -5.91
C LEU A 199 1.68 -1.88 -6.71
N TYR A 200 2.66 -1.68 -7.55
CA TYR A 200 2.63 -0.68 -8.59
C TYR A 200 1.78 -1.16 -9.76
N VAL A 201 0.99 -0.27 -10.33
CA VAL A 201 0.28 -0.52 -11.57
C VAL A 201 1.12 -0.12 -12.77
N ASP A 202 0.53 0.10 -13.92
CA ASP A 202 1.27 0.64 -15.05
C ASP A 202 1.90 1.99 -14.66
N ARG A 203 3.24 2.10 -14.75
CA ARG A 203 4.00 3.28 -14.32
C ARG A 203 3.64 4.57 -15.06
N ARG A 204 3.00 4.46 -16.22
CA ARG A 204 2.65 5.57 -17.12
C ARG A 204 1.16 5.83 -17.18
N GLY A 205 0.38 4.97 -16.55
CA GLY A 205 -1.04 4.95 -16.76
C GLY A 205 -1.84 5.16 -15.49
N ALA A 206 -3.14 5.34 -15.71
CA ALA A 206 -4.11 5.45 -14.66
C ALA A 206 -4.26 4.14 -13.87
N PRO A 207 -4.76 4.18 -12.62
CA PRO A 207 -5.03 2.97 -11.83
C PRO A 207 -5.92 1.95 -12.52
N GLU A 208 -6.78 2.40 -13.43
CA GLU A 208 -7.73 1.58 -14.19
C GLU A 208 -7.11 0.89 -15.42
N ASN A 209 -5.86 1.21 -15.75
CA ASN A 209 -5.23 0.66 -16.95
C ASN A 209 -5.01 -0.84 -16.85
N LEU A 210 -5.21 -1.51 -17.98
CA LEU A 210 -4.91 -2.93 -18.14
C LEU A 210 -3.40 -3.13 -18.38
N GLN A 211 -2.82 -4.04 -17.62
CA GLN A 211 -1.46 -4.54 -17.85
C GLN A 211 -1.54 -6.06 -17.98
N MET A 212 -1.18 -6.58 -19.15
CA MET A 212 -1.26 -8.02 -19.46
C MET A 212 -2.67 -8.61 -19.21
N GLY A 213 -3.73 -7.80 -19.44
CA GLY A 213 -5.12 -8.20 -19.23
C GLY A 213 -5.64 -8.07 -17.79
N PHE A 214 -4.85 -7.55 -16.85
CA PHE A 214 -5.23 -7.33 -15.47
C PHE A 214 -5.31 -5.83 -15.18
N ASP A 215 -6.43 -5.35 -14.67
CA ASP A 215 -6.50 -4.05 -14.00
C ASP A 215 -6.06 -4.13 -12.52
N LEU A 216 -6.16 -3.04 -11.78
CA LEU A 216 -5.80 -3.03 -10.36
C LEU A 216 -6.66 -4.00 -9.53
N SER A 217 -7.95 -4.06 -9.81
CA SER A 217 -8.88 -4.94 -9.07
C SER A 217 -8.58 -6.40 -9.33
N ASP A 218 -8.25 -6.77 -10.57
CA ASP A 218 -7.85 -8.12 -10.97
C ASP A 218 -6.53 -8.54 -10.30
N LYS A 219 -5.54 -7.61 -10.25
CA LYS A 219 -4.26 -7.85 -9.58
C LYS A 219 -4.44 -8.09 -8.08
N ILE A 220 -5.24 -7.27 -7.43
CA ILE A 220 -5.59 -7.44 -6.01
C ILE A 220 -6.32 -8.77 -5.80
N ALA A 221 -7.30 -9.07 -6.63
CA ALA A 221 -8.09 -10.29 -6.51
C ALA A 221 -7.22 -11.54 -6.66
N LEU A 222 -6.28 -11.57 -7.62
CA LEU A 222 -5.36 -12.68 -7.79
C LEU A 222 -4.41 -12.84 -6.59
N LEU A 223 -3.81 -11.74 -6.10
CA LEU A 223 -2.91 -11.78 -4.94
C LEU A 223 -3.67 -12.21 -3.66
N SER A 224 -4.88 -11.71 -3.46
CA SER A 224 -5.75 -12.10 -2.35
C SER A 224 -6.13 -13.58 -2.43
N THR A 225 -6.41 -14.08 -3.63
CA THR A 225 -6.71 -15.50 -3.85
C THR A 225 -5.51 -16.39 -3.49
N MET A 226 -4.31 -16.06 -3.97
CA MET A 226 -3.09 -16.79 -3.61
C MET A 226 -2.84 -16.76 -2.10
N THR A 227 -3.07 -15.61 -1.47
CA THR A 227 -2.97 -15.43 -0.03
C THR A 227 -3.96 -16.33 0.73
N TRP A 228 -5.18 -16.41 0.24
CA TRP A 228 -6.23 -17.24 0.85
C TRP A 228 -6.01 -18.75 0.65
N LEU A 229 -5.52 -19.15 -0.52
CA LEU A 229 -5.23 -20.56 -0.83
C LEU A 229 -4.02 -21.10 -0.09
N SER A 230 -3.11 -20.24 0.36
CA SER A 230 -1.87 -20.66 0.99
C SER A 230 -2.07 -21.01 2.45
N PRO A 231 -1.61 -22.22 2.91
CA PRO A 231 -1.60 -22.58 4.32
C PRO A 231 -0.59 -21.76 5.14
N LYS A 232 0.25 -20.96 4.48
CA LYS A 232 1.28 -20.11 5.09
C LYS A 232 0.80 -18.71 5.42
N SER A 233 -0.45 -18.36 5.15
CA SER A 233 -0.97 -17.01 5.39
C SER A 233 -2.21 -17.04 6.28
N LYS A 234 -2.38 -16.01 7.11
CA LYS A 234 -3.62 -15.73 7.86
C LYS A 234 -4.62 -14.93 7.02
N HIS A 235 -4.54 -15.01 5.70
CA HIS A 235 -5.45 -14.42 4.72
C HIS A 235 -5.49 -12.87 4.70
N ALA A 236 -4.53 -12.20 5.34
CA ALA A 236 -4.39 -10.75 5.27
C ALA A 236 -3.49 -10.34 4.09
N LEU A 237 -3.90 -9.33 3.33
CA LEU A 237 -3.14 -8.73 2.23
C LEU A 237 -2.95 -7.24 2.51
N HIS A 238 -1.70 -6.80 2.55
CA HIS A 238 -1.31 -5.41 2.75
C HIS A 238 -0.57 -4.90 1.52
N ILE A 239 -1.03 -3.79 0.94
CA ILE A 239 -0.26 -3.05 -0.05
C ILE A 239 0.64 -2.09 0.73
N THR A 240 1.90 -2.44 0.87
CA THR A 240 2.85 -1.72 1.73
C THR A 240 3.64 -0.65 0.98
N GLU A 241 3.48 -0.56 -0.35
CA GLU A 241 4.08 0.50 -1.15
C GLU A 241 3.38 0.63 -2.49
N THR A 242 3.01 1.88 -2.84
CA THR A 242 2.60 2.30 -4.17
C THR A 242 2.71 3.81 -4.30
N ASN A 243 2.99 4.32 -5.48
CA ASN A 243 2.95 5.74 -5.85
C ASN A 243 3.11 5.91 -7.38
N TRP A 244 3.20 7.16 -7.82
CA TRP A 244 3.66 7.57 -9.15
C TRP A 244 4.81 8.56 -9.05
N PRO A 245 5.78 8.52 -9.97
CA PRO A 245 6.81 9.55 -10.08
C PRO A 245 6.22 10.83 -10.70
N ILE A 246 6.73 11.98 -10.28
CA ILE A 246 6.20 13.31 -10.68
C ILE A 246 7.14 13.97 -11.70
N THR A 247 6.57 14.48 -12.78
CA THR A 247 7.26 15.23 -13.85
C THR A 247 8.03 16.43 -13.30
N GLY A 248 9.20 16.72 -13.87
CA GLY A 248 10.04 17.87 -13.50
C GLY A 248 10.74 17.70 -12.16
N THR A 249 10.85 16.48 -11.65
CA THR A 249 11.51 16.22 -10.37
C THR A 249 12.85 15.50 -10.50
N ALA A 250 13.35 15.29 -11.73
CA ALA A 250 14.67 14.70 -11.94
C ALA A 250 15.77 15.49 -11.18
N PRO A 251 16.78 14.84 -10.57
CA PRO A 251 17.09 13.40 -10.59
C PRO A 251 16.36 12.57 -9.50
N TYR A 252 15.39 13.14 -8.81
CA TYR A 252 14.73 12.52 -7.65
C TYR A 252 13.58 11.57 -8.03
N ALA A 253 13.06 11.66 -9.26
CA ALA A 253 12.11 10.67 -9.76
C ALA A 253 12.80 9.30 -9.89
N PRO A 254 12.15 8.20 -9.45
CA PRO A 254 12.76 6.87 -9.47
C PRO A 254 12.81 6.25 -10.88
N THR A 255 12.24 6.93 -11.88
CA THR A 255 12.11 6.47 -13.27
C THR A 255 12.50 7.57 -14.25
N SER A 256 12.47 7.26 -15.56
CA SER A 256 12.67 8.28 -16.60
C SER A 256 11.52 9.31 -16.61
N GLU A 257 11.81 10.52 -17.08
CA GLU A 257 10.81 11.61 -17.16
C GLU A 257 9.56 11.21 -17.96
N TYR A 258 9.71 10.34 -18.98
CA TYR A 258 8.60 9.83 -19.80
C TYR A 258 7.63 8.90 -19.04
N GLU A 259 8.01 8.45 -17.86
CA GLU A 259 7.19 7.62 -16.98
C GLU A 259 6.56 8.41 -15.83
N CYS A 260 6.84 9.71 -15.78
CA CYS A 260 6.32 10.61 -14.76
C CYS A 260 4.95 11.17 -15.16
N VAL A 261 4.18 11.57 -14.15
CA VAL A 261 2.87 12.22 -14.31
C VAL A 261 2.89 13.62 -13.73
N SER A 262 1.95 14.48 -14.13
CA SER A 262 1.83 15.81 -13.51
C SER A 262 1.41 15.72 -12.04
N GLU A 263 1.62 16.78 -11.25
CA GLU A 263 1.20 16.81 -9.84
C GLU A 263 -0.33 16.62 -9.69
N GLU A 264 -1.12 17.15 -10.62
CA GLU A 264 -2.59 17.04 -10.64
C GLU A 264 -3.00 15.59 -10.90
N LEU A 265 -2.42 14.93 -11.92
CA LEU A 265 -2.70 13.52 -12.21
C LEU A 265 -2.22 12.61 -11.07
N TYR A 266 -1.07 12.93 -10.47
CA TYR A 266 -0.58 12.20 -9.29
C TYR A 266 -1.60 12.23 -8.16
N ALA A 267 -2.20 13.37 -7.87
CA ALA A 267 -3.24 13.52 -6.84
C ALA A 267 -4.51 12.73 -7.18
N CYS A 268 -4.97 12.81 -8.44
CA CYS A 268 -6.12 12.07 -8.94
C CYS A 268 -5.89 10.56 -8.90
N PHE A 269 -4.72 10.09 -9.36
CA PHE A 269 -4.37 8.67 -9.37
C PHE A 269 -4.26 8.09 -7.97
N MET A 270 -3.70 8.86 -7.02
CA MET A 270 -3.68 8.46 -5.62
C MET A 270 -5.08 8.17 -5.10
N LEU A 271 -6.00 9.12 -5.24
CA LEU A 271 -7.38 8.96 -4.74
C LEU A 271 -8.09 7.78 -5.41
N ARG A 272 -8.00 7.65 -6.73
CA ARG A 272 -8.62 6.57 -7.49
C ARG A 272 -8.03 5.20 -7.12
N TYR A 273 -6.72 5.12 -6.90
CA TYR A 273 -6.06 3.89 -6.43
C TYR A 273 -6.61 3.44 -5.07
N TYR A 274 -6.77 4.37 -4.12
CA TYR A 274 -7.38 4.08 -2.82
C TYR A 274 -8.83 3.62 -2.97
N LEU A 275 -9.63 4.29 -3.79
CA LEU A 275 -11.04 3.94 -4.02
C LEU A 275 -11.19 2.54 -4.62
N LEU A 276 -10.44 2.21 -5.67
CA LEU A 276 -10.47 0.88 -6.29
C LEU A 276 -9.98 -0.21 -5.34
N SER A 277 -8.91 0.05 -4.59
CA SER A 277 -8.39 -0.91 -3.63
C SER A 277 -9.37 -1.16 -2.47
N LEU A 278 -10.02 -0.11 -1.95
CA LEU A 278 -11.05 -0.23 -0.93
C LEU A 278 -12.29 -0.96 -1.47
N ALA A 279 -12.69 -0.65 -2.70
CA ALA A 279 -13.82 -1.31 -3.38
C ALA A 279 -13.60 -2.81 -3.61
N SER A 280 -12.36 -3.26 -3.73
CA SER A 280 -12.04 -4.68 -3.83
C SER A 280 -12.49 -5.48 -2.60
N GLN A 281 -12.51 -4.85 -1.43
CA GLN A 281 -12.79 -5.49 -0.13
C GLN A 281 -11.85 -6.67 0.17
N GLN A 282 -10.60 -6.60 -0.32
CA GLN A 282 -9.62 -7.69 -0.22
C GLN A 282 -8.26 -7.24 0.34
N VAL A 283 -8.05 -5.93 0.50
CA VAL A 283 -6.83 -5.33 1.04
C VAL A 283 -7.09 -4.85 2.46
N ASP A 284 -6.29 -5.30 3.42
CA ASP A 284 -6.45 -4.95 4.84
C ASP A 284 -5.87 -3.56 5.16
N SER A 285 -4.78 -3.16 4.51
CA SER A 285 -4.27 -1.78 4.55
C SER A 285 -3.49 -1.43 3.29
N LEU A 286 -3.49 -0.13 2.95
CA LEU A 286 -2.78 0.41 1.80
C LEU A 286 -1.92 1.60 2.24
N SER A 287 -0.61 1.49 2.03
CA SER A 287 0.37 2.52 2.34
C SER A 287 0.80 3.30 1.11
N TRP A 288 0.51 4.60 1.09
CA TRP A 288 1.07 5.49 0.08
C TRP A 288 2.53 5.80 0.39
N HIS A 289 3.38 5.66 -0.59
CA HIS A 289 4.81 5.87 -0.46
C HIS A 289 5.22 7.16 -1.18
N GLN A 290 5.45 8.30 -0.49
CA GLN A 290 5.44 8.52 0.95
C GLN A 290 5.03 9.97 1.25
N LEU A 291 5.01 10.39 2.52
CA LEU A 291 4.66 11.75 2.94
C LEU A 291 5.61 12.79 2.36
N ILE A 292 6.89 12.73 2.69
CA ILE A 292 7.91 13.70 2.23
C ILE A 292 8.88 13.01 1.27
N ALA A 293 8.85 13.39 0.02
CA ALA A 293 9.85 12.99 -0.97
C ALA A 293 9.88 13.97 -2.16
N PRO A 294 11.06 14.31 -2.68
CA PRO A 294 11.18 15.29 -3.76
C PRO A 294 10.55 14.83 -5.08
N GLY A 295 10.56 13.53 -5.37
CA GLY A 295 10.16 12.99 -6.67
C GLY A 295 8.78 12.30 -6.70
N TYR A 296 8.15 12.04 -5.53
CA TYR A 296 6.93 11.23 -5.45
C TYR A 296 6.18 11.36 -4.10
N GLY A 297 6.55 12.33 -3.26
CA GLY A 297 5.89 12.55 -1.94
C GLY A 297 4.66 13.43 -2.04
N LEU A 298 3.81 13.39 -1.02
CA LEU A 298 2.73 14.36 -0.84
C LEU A 298 3.30 15.77 -0.57
N VAL A 299 4.52 15.82 -0.08
CA VAL A 299 5.28 17.04 0.22
C VAL A 299 6.59 17.02 -0.56
N ASP A 300 6.85 18.07 -1.30
CA ASP A 300 8.10 18.33 -1.99
C ASP A 300 9.14 18.88 -1.02
N SER A 301 10.35 18.32 -1.04
CA SER A 301 11.44 18.74 -0.16
C SER A 301 12.67 19.30 -0.92
N ARG A 302 12.50 19.67 -2.19
CA ARG A 302 13.62 20.20 -3.01
C ARG A 302 14.06 21.59 -2.62
N GLU A 303 13.10 22.47 -2.33
CA GLU A 303 13.34 23.89 -2.01
C GLU A 303 12.57 24.28 -0.73
N GLY A 304 12.78 23.51 0.36
CA GLY A 304 11.96 23.54 1.56
C GLY A 304 10.78 22.58 1.48
N LEU A 305 9.91 22.61 2.49
CA LEU A 305 8.75 21.70 2.56
C LEU A 305 7.52 22.39 1.93
N ARG A 306 7.16 21.99 0.71
CA ARG A 306 5.98 22.43 -0.02
C ARG A 306 4.94 21.32 -0.10
N LYS A 307 3.79 21.49 0.52
CA LYS A 307 2.65 20.61 0.33
C LYS A 307 2.17 20.65 -1.11
N ARG A 308 2.08 19.50 -1.76
CA ARG A 308 1.47 19.34 -3.08
C ARG A 308 -0.05 19.25 -2.96
N GLU A 309 -0.77 19.41 -4.06
CA GLU A 309 -2.22 19.18 -4.11
C GLU A 309 -2.62 17.82 -3.51
N ALA A 310 -1.82 16.79 -3.77
CA ALA A 310 -2.02 15.44 -3.23
C ALA A 310 -2.08 15.39 -1.69
N PHE A 311 -1.45 16.33 -0.97
CA PHE A 311 -1.56 16.42 0.48
C PHE A 311 -2.99 16.79 0.90
N GLU A 312 -3.58 17.79 0.24
CA GLU A 312 -4.97 18.20 0.53
C GLU A 312 -5.98 17.15 0.06
N VAL A 313 -5.71 16.48 -1.07
CA VAL A 313 -6.52 15.34 -1.55
C VAL A 313 -6.49 14.19 -0.54
N TYR A 314 -5.31 13.83 -0.01
CA TYR A 314 -5.18 12.78 1.00
C TYR A 314 -5.91 13.16 2.30
N LYS A 315 -5.78 14.40 2.76
CA LYS A 315 -6.49 14.94 3.92
C LYS A 315 -8.01 14.90 3.76
N THR A 316 -8.48 15.32 2.59
CA THR A 316 -9.92 15.29 2.24
C THR A 316 -10.43 13.85 2.17
N MET A 317 -9.69 12.95 1.54
CA MET A 317 -10.03 11.54 1.48
C MET A 317 -10.19 10.93 2.87
N LEU A 318 -9.25 11.18 3.79
CA LEU A 318 -9.37 10.69 5.17
C LEU A 318 -10.58 11.26 5.89
N ARG A 319 -10.84 12.56 5.74
CA ARG A 319 -12.02 13.22 6.34
C ARG A 319 -13.33 12.61 5.85
N GLN A 320 -13.42 12.26 4.56
CA GLN A 320 -14.62 11.73 3.94
C GLN A 320 -14.78 10.22 4.15
N LEU A 321 -13.68 9.46 4.15
CA LEU A 321 -13.74 8.01 4.01
C LEU A 321 -13.22 7.21 5.21
N ALA A 322 -12.51 7.81 6.18
CA ALA A 322 -11.94 7.05 7.30
C ALA A 322 -12.99 6.37 8.20
N ARG A 323 -14.24 6.84 8.17
CA ARG A 323 -15.38 6.22 8.89
C ARG A 323 -16.40 5.61 7.94
N ALA A 324 -16.14 5.62 6.64
CA ALA A 324 -17.07 5.19 5.63
C ALA A 324 -17.15 3.67 5.56
N GLN A 325 -18.35 3.14 5.44
CA GLN A 325 -18.60 1.77 5.07
C GLN A 325 -18.79 1.70 3.56
N PHE A 326 -17.94 0.94 2.87
CA PHE A 326 -18.11 0.70 1.45
C PHE A 326 -19.40 -0.07 1.18
N LEU A 327 -20.16 0.37 0.18
CA LEU A 327 -21.41 -0.28 -0.26
C LEU A 327 -21.21 -0.99 -1.60
N ARG A 328 -20.84 -0.25 -2.64
CA ARG A 328 -20.64 -0.80 -3.98
C ARG A 328 -19.81 0.13 -4.87
N LEU A 329 -19.29 -0.44 -5.95
CA LEU A 329 -18.68 0.27 -7.07
C LEU A 329 -19.47 -0.02 -8.34
N ASP A 330 -20.01 1.02 -8.96
CA ASP A 330 -20.71 0.95 -10.26
C ASP A 330 -19.78 1.49 -11.34
N ILE A 331 -19.61 0.73 -12.43
CA ILE A 331 -18.75 1.11 -13.56
C ILE A 331 -19.56 1.04 -14.84
N LYS A 332 -19.62 2.15 -15.59
CA LYS A 332 -20.30 2.19 -16.87
C LYS A 332 -19.52 3.03 -17.88
N ARG A 333 -18.94 2.39 -18.88
CA ARG A 333 -18.22 3.05 -19.99
C ARG A 333 -17.15 4.05 -19.52
N GLY A 334 -16.33 3.66 -18.53
CA GLY A 334 -15.27 4.52 -17.97
C GLY A 334 -15.75 5.60 -16.99
N TYR A 335 -17.04 5.59 -16.64
CA TYR A 335 -17.60 6.37 -15.55
C TYR A 335 -17.73 5.48 -14.31
N TYR A 336 -17.23 5.96 -13.19
CA TYR A 336 -17.14 5.22 -11.93
C TYR A 336 -17.94 5.93 -10.84
N ILE A 337 -18.71 5.18 -10.07
CA ILE A 337 -19.41 5.66 -8.87
C ILE A 337 -19.07 4.71 -7.72
N CYS A 338 -18.28 5.18 -6.78
CA CYS A 338 -17.97 4.45 -5.56
C CYS A 338 -18.90 4.93 -4.45
N GLN A 339 -19.70 4.05 -3.86
CA GLN A 339 -20.73 4.40 -2.89
C GLN A 339 -20.37 3.95 -1.48
N PHE A 340 -20.59 4.81 -0.53
CA PHE A 340 -20.30 4.61 0.88
C PHE A 340 -21.46 5.06 1.76
N LEU A 341 -21.58 4.45 2.93
CA LEU A 341 -22.41 4.94 4.04
C LEU A 341 -21.49 5.63 5.06
N VAL A 342 -21.78 6.88 5.39
CA VAL A 342 -21.04 7.70 6.36
C VAL A 342 -22.03 8.33 7.31
N ASP A 343 -22.00 7.96 8.59
CA ASP A 343 -22.93 8.49 9.61
C ASP A 343 -24.41 8.45 9.15
N GLU A 344 -24.84 7.33 8.54
CA GLU A 344 -26.16 7.07 7.97
C GLU A 344 -26.50 7.86 6.68
N GLU A 345 -25.60 8.69 6.17
CA GLU A 345 -25.75 9.42 4.92
C GLU A 345 -25.07 8.69 3.75
N LEU A 346 -25.65 8.76 2.55
CA LEU A 346 -25.06 8.21 1.35
C LEU A 346 -24.03 9.18 0.79
N LEU A 347 -22.77 8.73 0.74
CA LEU A 347 -21.67 9.41 0.07
C LEU A 347 -21.33 8.67 -1.23
N GLN A 348 -21.33 9.40 -2.34
CA GLN A 348 -20.84 8.90 -3.63
C GLN A 348 -19.57 9.62 -4.02
N VAL A 349 -18.60 8.88 -4.59
CA VAL A 349 -17.41 9.44 -5.20
C VAL A 349 -17.45 9.11 -6.69
N HIS A 350 -17.47 10.15 -7.50
CA HIS A 350 -17.62 10.06 -8.95
C HIS A 350 -16.35 10.45 -9.67
N TRP A 351 -15.93 9.69 -10.66
CA TRP A 351 -14.88 10.08 -11.62
C TRP A 351 -15.15 9.45 -12.99
N SER A 352 -14.52 10.01 -14.01
CA SER A 352 -14.67 9.53 -15.37
C SER A 352 -13.35 9.63 -16.14
N LEU A 353 -13.03 8.58 -16.89
CA LEU A 353 -11.86 8.56 -17.77
C LEU A 353 -12.08 9.43 -19.05
N THR A 354 -13.31 9.78 -19.31
CA THR A 354 -13.69 10.73 -20.37
C THR A 354 -14.52 11.84 -19.72
N PRO A 355 -14.17 13.12 -19.94
CA PRO A 355 -14.91 14.23 -19.35
C PRO A 355 -16.40 14.14 -19.67
N THR A 356 -17.23 14.31 -18.64
CA THR A 356 -18.68 14.28 -18.75
C THR A 356 -19.29 15.27 -17.75
N THR A 357 -20.60 15.43 -17.79
CA THR A 357 -21.33 16.33 -16.89
C THR A 357 -22.37 15.59 -16.07
N LEU A 358 -22.61 16.07 -14.86
CA LEU A 358 -23.64 15.59 -13.95
C LEU A 358 -24.50 16.78 -13.52
N HIS A 359 -25.82 16.68 -13.67
CA HIS A 359 -26.73 17.69 -13.16
C HIS A 359 -26.84 17.57 -11.64
N ALA A 360 -26.59 18.65 -10.93
CA ALA A 360 -26.78 18.73 -9.50
C ALA A 360 -28.28 18.61 -9.17
N MET A 361 -28.62 17.85 -8.14
CA MET A 361 -29.97 17.75 -7.61
C MET A 361 -30.09 18.62 -6.35
N PRO A 362 -31.31 19.07 -5.98
CA PRO A 362 -31.49 19.97 -4.83
C PRO A 362 -30.97 19.43 -3.49
N ASN A 363 -30.92 18.11 -3.34
CA ASN A 363 -30.45 17.41 -2.14
C ASN A 363 -28.96 16.99 -2.21
N PHE A 364 -28.20 17.48 -3.20
CA PHE A 364 -26.77 17.20 -3.32
C PHE A 364 -25.92 18.25 -2.62
N GLU A 365 -24.92 17.79 -1.86
CA GLU A 365 -23.76 18.57 -1.49
C GLU A 365 -22.53 18.01 -2.19
N ALA A 366 -21.99 18.76 -3.14
CA ALA A 366 -20.82 18.32 -3.89
C ALA A 366 -19.55 19.04 -3.43
N THR A 367 -18.44 18.31 -3.36
CA THR A 367 -17.12 18.85 -3.11
C THR A 367 -16.09 18.26 -4.07
N SER A 368 -15.07 19.04 -4.40
CA SER A 368 -13.94 18.58 -5.21
C SER A 368 -13.10 17.56 -4.45
N HIS A 369 -12.17 16.90 -5.13
CA HIS A 369 -11.19 16.00 -4.53
C HIS A 369 -10.30 16.67 -3.47
N THR A 370 -10.10 17.99 -3.56
CA THR A 370 -9.39 18.81 -2.55
C THR A 370 -10.30 19.30 -1.43
N GLY A 371 -11.61 19.02 -1.49
CA GLY A 371 -12.59 19.37 -0.47
C GLY A 371 -13.22 20.77 -0.62
N GLN A 372 -13.05 21.44 -1.77
CA GLN A 372 -13.71 22.70 -2.05
C GLN A 372 -15.17 22.46 -2.45
N PRO A 373 -16.12 23.26 -1.95
CA PRO A 373 -17.51 23.18 -2.37
C PRO A 373 -17.69 23.40 -3.86
N LEU A 374 -18.58 22.62 -4.49
CA LEU A 374 -18.98 22.77 -5.89
C LEU A 374 -20.45 23.17 -5.93
N SER A 375 -20.74 24.40 -6.35
CA SER A 375 -22.06 25.01 -6.31
C SER A 375 -22.74 25.13 -7.68
N ASP A 376 -22.04 24.73 -8.74
CA ASP A 376 -22.58 24.83 -10.09
C ASP A 376 -23.73 23.83 -10.30
N PRO A 377 -24.81 24.23 -11.00
CA PRO A 377 -25.93 23.33 -11.32
C PRO A 377 -25.56 22.19 -12.25
N ILE A 378 -24.43 22.32 -12.96
CA ILE A 378 -23.86 21.30 -13.82
C ILE A 378 -22.42 21.07 -13.37
N LEU A 379 -22.18 19.88 -12.79
CA LEU A 379 -20.86 19.49 -12.32
C LEU A 379 -20.06 18.84 -13.46
N SER A 380 -18.83 19.26 -13.63
CA SER A 380 -17.86 18.58 -14.50
C SER A 380 -17.29 17.37 -13.77
N VAL A 381 -17.36 16.17 -14.39
CA VAL A 381 -16.78 14.94 -13.87
C VAL A 381 -15.73 14.46 -14.86
N GLY A 382 -14.50 14.39 -14.40
CA GLY A 382 -13.33 13.96 -15.18
C GLY A 382 -12.43 13.04 -14.35
N GLU A 383 -11.15 13.07 -14.61
CA GLU A 383 -10.16 12.25 -13.90
C GLU A 383 -10.01 12.62 -12.43
N ALA A 384 -10.29 13.89 -12.07
CA ALA A 384 -10.35 14.33 -10.69
C ALA A 384 -11.68 13.91 -10.05
N PRO A 385 -11.67 13.00 -9.04
CA PRO A 385 -12.90 12.58 -8.40
C PRO A 385 -13.60 13.70 -7.66
N ILE A 386 -14.93 13.69 -7.64
CA ILE A 386 -15.77 14.56 -6.82
C ILE A 386 -16.56 13.75 -5.81
N TYR A 387 -16.78 14.33 -4.64
CA TYR A 387 -17.60 13.75 -3.58
C TYR A 387 -19.00 14.36 -3.64
N ILE A 388 -20.03 13.52 -3.54
CA ILE A 388 -21.43 13.93 -3.54
C ILE A 388 -22.10 13.28 -2.32
N LYS A 389 -22.52 14.10 -1.37
CA LYS A 389 -23.40 13.68 -0.27
C LYS A 389 -24.84 13.85 -0.68
N ILE A 390 -25.64 12.81 -0.47
CA ILE A 390 -27.08 12.83 -0.74
C ILE A 390 -27.78 12.90 0.60
N LYS A 391 -28.46 14.03 0.86
CA LYS A 391 -29.27 14.21 2.05
C LYS A 391 -30.59 13.46 1.90
N ASP A 392 -30.94 12.66 2.90
CA ASP A 392 -32.26 12.03 2.93
C ASP A 392 -33.32 13.10 3.29
N GLU A 393 -34.29 13.32 2.40
CA GLU A 393 -35.39 14.27 2.62
C GLU A 393 -36.31 13.85 3.79
N ARG A 394 -36.13 12.66 4.37
CA ARG A 394 -36.94 12.14 5.47
C ARG A 394 -36.47 12.53 6.87
N ALA A 395 -35.37 13.29 6.96
CA ALA A 395 -34.76 13.71 8.23
C ALA A 395 -35.14 15.15 8.64
N GLN A 396 -36.18 15.75 8.01
CA GLN A 396 -36.78 17.04 8.43
C GLN A 396 -38.12 16.85 9.08
#